data_01cbf6ac93092a44477b9de56e965621
#
_entry.id   01cbf6ac93092a44477b9de56e965621
#
_cell.length_a   1.000
_cell.length_b   1.000
_cell.length_c   1.000
_cell.angle_alpha   90.00
_cell.angle_beta   90.00
_cell.angle_gamma   90.00
#
_symmetry.space_group_name_H-M   'P 1'
#
loop_
_entity.id
_entity.type
_entity.pdbx_description
1 polymer ?
#
loop_
_entity_poly.entity_id
_entity_poly.type
_entity_poly.pdbx_seq_one_letter_code
_entity_poly.pdbx_strand_id
1 'polypeptide(L)'
;MARVPDIIPVTDLRQDAAAALKRARQSRQPVVITQRGRAAAVLVSIEAFEDAERERQILHLLAKGEREIAAGRGFDLDSVLAEADEILAKG
;
A
#
# COMPACT_ATOMS: atom_id res chain seq x y z
N MET A 1 -7.35 -5.71 14.87
CA MET A 1 -8.71 -5.23 14.65
C MET A 1 -8.75 -4.34 13.40
N ALA A 2 -9.59 -4.69 12.45
CA ALA A 2 -9.68 -3.93 11.21
C ALA A 2 -10.29 -2.55 11.47
N ARG A 3 -9.63 -1.50 11.01
CA ARG A 3 -10.19 -0.15 11.07
C ARG A 3 -11.13 0.07 9.90
N VAL A 4 -12.27 0.67 10.18
CA VAL A 4 -13.15 1.14 9.13
C VAL A 4 -12.46 2.31 8.44
N PRO A 5 -12.27 2.26 7.10
CA PRO A 5 -11.64 3.38 6.41
C PRO A 5 -12.47 4.65 6.51
N ASP A 6 -11.81 5.80 6.50
CA ASP A 6 -12.49 7.08 6.42
C ASP A 6 -13.20 7.19 5.08
N ILE A 7 -14.39 7.76 5.12
CA ILE A 7 -15.21 7.96 3.93
C ILE A 7 -15.62 9.43 3.88
N ILE A 8 -15.30 10.10 2.78
CA ILE A 8 -15.74 11.48 2.59
C ILE A 8 -16.36 11.63 1.20
N PRO A 9 -17.42 12.44 1.07
CA PRO A 9 -17.98 12.72 -0.24
C PRO A 9 -17.05 13.61 -1.08
N VAL A 10 -17.13 13.48 -2.40
CA VAL A 10 -16.30 14.26 -3.31
C VAL A 10 -16.52 15.78 -3.13
N THR A 11 -17.70 16.19 -2.70
CA THR A 11 -17.99 17.60 -2.43
C THR A 11 -17.12 18.16 -1.32
N ASP A 12 -16.84 17.38 -0.29
CA ASP A 12 -15.93 17.79 0.79
C ASP A 12 -14.51 17.94 0.27
N LEU A 13 -14.07 17.03 -0.59
CA LEU A 13 -12.76 17.11 -1.23
C LEU A 13 -12.62 18.38 -2.06
N ARG A 14 -13.66 18.74 -2.81
CA ARG A 14 -13.66 19.97 -3.62
C ARG A 14 -13.62 21.23 -2.76
N GLN A 15 -14.30 21.22 -1.64
CA GLN A 15 -14.35 22.38 -0.76
C GLN A 15 -13.01 22.65 -0.07
N ASP A 16 -12.32 21.59 0.35
CA ASP A 16 -11.06 21.76 1.04
C ASP A 16 -10.18 20.53 0.80
N ALA A 17 -9.50 20.56 -0.33
CA ALA A 17 -8.58 19.49 -0.72
C ALA A 17 -7.39 19.40 0.25
N ALA A 18 -6.95 20.53 0.80
CA ALA A 18 -5.82 20.56 1.72
C ALA A 18 -6.17 19.81 3.02
N ALA A 19 -7.37 19.98 3.53
CA ALA A 19 -7.84 19.26 4.73
C ALA A 19 -7.90 17.76 4.48
N ALA A 20 -8.37 17.34 3.29
CA ALA A 20 -8.44 15.93 2.92
C ALA A 20 -7.05 15.31 2.83
N LEU A 21 -6.10 16.02 2.24
CA LEU A 21 -4.71 15.57 2.15
C LEU A 21 -4.07 15.43 3.53
N LYS A 22 -4.28 16.42 4.38
CA LYS A 22 -3.79 16.38 5.76
C LYS A 22 -4.34 15.18 6.51
N ARG A 23 -5.64 14.92 6.36
CA ARG A 23 -6.31 13.77 6.99
C ARG A 23 -5.69 12.44 6.53
N ALA A 24 -5.47 12.28 5.23
CA ALA A 24 -4.85 11.09 4.69
C ALA A 24 -3.42 10.91 5.21
N ARG A 25 -2.65 11.99 5.30
CA ARG A 25 -1.27 11.94 5.78
C ARG A 25 -1.18 11.62 7.27
N GLN A 26 -2.06 12.19 8.07
CA GLN A 26 -2.06 11.95 9.52
C GLN A 26 -2.51 10.54 9.87
N SER A 27 -3.52 10.03 9.21
CA SER A 27 -4.08 8.71 9.51
C SER A 27 -3.24 7.57 8.97
N ARG A 28 -2.49 7.82 7.90
CA ARG A 28 -1.77 6.79 7.12
C ARG A 28 -2.67 5.66 6.64
N GLN A 29 -3.97 5.91 6.60
CA GLN A 29 -4.98 4.97 6.14
C GLN A 29 -5.66 5.51 4.89
N PRO A 30 -6.17 4.63 4.02
CA PRO A 30 -6.92 5.08 2.86
C PRO A 30 -8.16 5.88 3.27
N VAL A 31 -8.44 6.92 2.52
CA VAL A 31 -9.67 7.71 2.65
C VAL A 31 -10.49 7.45 1.40
N VAL A 32 -11.68 6.87 1.56
CA VAL A 32 -12.55 6.54 0.43
C VAL A 32 -13.32 7.80 0.04
N ILE A 33 -13.23 8.16 -1.23
CA ILE A 33 -13.97 9.30 -1.79
C ILE A 33 -15.22 8.76 -2.47
N THR A 34 -16.37 9.27 -2.05
CA THR A 34 -17.64 8.83 -2.64
C THR A 34 -18.21 9.88 -3.59
N GLN A 35 -18.92 9.41 -4.58
CA GLN A 35 -19.67 10.24 -5.51
C GLN A 35 -21.03 9.58 -5.72
N ARG A 36 -22.08 10.35 -5.46
CA ARG A 36 -23.46 9.85 -5.57
C ARG A 36 -23.70 8.60 -4.71
N GLY A 37 -23.11 8.60 -3.51
CA GLY A 37 -23.26 7.49 -2.57
C GLY A 37 -22.46 6.23 -2.88
N ARG A 38 -21.58 6.29 -3.87
CA ARG A 38 -20.74 5.16 -4.26
C ARG A 38 -19.27 5.50 -4.16
N ALA A 39 -18.46 4.51 -3.78
CA ALA A 39 -17.01 4.67 -3.76
C ALA A 39 -16.51 4.92 -5.20
N ALA A 40 -15.83 6.05 -5.39
CA ALA A 40 -15.35 6.46 -6.70
C ALA A 40 -13.82 6.47 -6.77
N ALA A 41 -13.15 6.73 -5.65
CA ALA A 41 -11.70 6.84 -5.58
C ALA A 41 -11.21 6.59 -4.18
N VAL A 42 -9.90 6.43 -4.06
CA VAL A 42 -9.23 6.29 -2.76
C VAL A 42 -8.11 7.31 -2.72
N LEU A 43 -8.04 8.06 -1.62
CA LEU A 43 -6.97 9.01 -1.37
C LEU A 43 -6.03 8.40 -0.33
N VAL A 44 -4.76 8.27 -0.67
CA VAL A 44 -3.74 7.78 0.27
C VAL A 44 -2.56 8.73 0.27
N SER A 45 -1.87 8.82 1.39
CA SER A 45 -0.62 9.56 1.45
C SER A 45 0.44 8.86 0.61
N ILE A 46 1.42 9.62 0.13
CA ILE A 46 2.51 9.01 -0.64
C ILE A 46 3.28 8.00 0.21
N GLU A 47 3.43 8.28 1.51
CA GLU A 47 4.11 7.38 2.44
C GLU A 47 3.36 6.06 2.57
N ALA A 48 2.03 6.10 2.74
CA ALA A 48 1.21 4.89 2.83
C ALA A 48 1.22 4.10 1.52
N PHE A 49 1.18 4.80 0.38
CA PHE A 49 1.27 4.17 -0.93
C PHE A 49 2.59 3.44 -1.10
N GLU A 50 3.69 4.09 -0.75
CA GLU A 50 5.02 3.48 -0.86
C GLU A 50 5.18 2.28 0.07
N ASP A 51 4.65 2.36 1.29
CA ASP A 51 4.67 1.25 2.23
C ASP A 51 3.91 0.04 1.67
N ALA A 52 2.72 0.27 1.09
CA ALA A 52 1.92 -0.79 0.50
C ALA A 52 2.63 -1.41 -0.71
N GLU A 53 3.29 -0.61 -1.53
CA GLU A 53 4.07 -1.11 -2.66
C GLU A 53 5.23 -1.98 -2.21
N ARG A 54 5.96 -1.58 -1.17
CA ARG A 54 7.04 -2.38 -0.62
C ARG A 54 6.54 -3.71 -0.08
N GLU A 55 5.43 -3.70 0.67
CA GLU A 55 4.80 -4.94 1.16
C GLU A 55 4.44 -5.88 0.01
N ARG A 56 3.86 -5.34 -1.04
CA ARG A 56 3.47 -6.14 -2.21
C ARG A 56 4.68 -6.77 -2.88
N GLN A 57 5.77 -6.01 -3.03
CA GLN A 57 7.00 -6.50 -3.64
C GLN A 57 7.64 -7.60 -2.79
N ILE A 58 7.67 -7.43 -1.47
CA ILE A 58 8.21 -8.43 -0.56
C ILE A 58 7.38 -9.71 -0.60
N LEU A 59 6.06 -9.60 -0.56
CA LEU A 59 5.17 -10.76 -0.65
C LEU A 59 5.34 -11.50 -1.98
N HIS A 60 5.51 -10.77 -3.07
CA HIS A 60 5.76 -11.36 -4.37
C HIS A 60 7.08 -12.15 -4.39
N LEU A 61 8.12 -11.60 -3.79
CA LEU A 61 9.41 -12.24 -3.68
C LEU A 61 9.34 -13.53 -2.87
N LEU A 62 8.63 -13.53 -1.74
CA LEU A 62 8.42 -14.72 -0.91
C LEU A 62 7.65 -15.80 -1.66
N ALA A 63 6.60 -15.44 -2.39
CA ALA A 63 5.83 -16.37 -3.20
C ALA A 63 6.69 -17.01 -4.30
N LYS A 64 7.58 -16.24 -4.91
CA LYS A 64 8.54 -16.74 -5.88
C LYS A 64 9.49 -17.77 -5.25
N GLY A 65 10.01 -17.47 -4.07
CA GLY A 65 10.87 -18.39 -3.31
C GLY A 65 10.17 -19.71 -3.01
N GLU A 66 8.94 -19.67 -2.55
CA GLU A 66 8.13 -20.88 -2.30
C GLU A 66 7.96 -21.72 -3.55
N ARG A 67 7.68 -21.10 -4.68
CA ARG A 67 7.52 -21.82 -5.96
C ARG A 67 8.81 -22.49 -6.40
N GLU A 68 9.95 -21.85 -6.20
CA GLU A 68 11.24 -22.43 -6.54
C GLU A 68 11.57 -23.65 -5.68
N ILE A 69 11.25 -23.61 -4.40
CA ILE A 69 11.40 -24.74 -3.50
C ILE A 69 10.50 -25.90 -3.95
N ALA A 70 9.24 -25.61 -4.25
CA ALA A 70 8.29 -26.63 -4.71
C ALA A 70 8.71 -27.27 -6.03
N ALA A 71 9.39 -26.53 -6.89
CA ALA A 71 9.90 -27.03 -8.15
C ALA A 71 11.24 -27.78 -8.03
N GLY A 72 11.80 -27.87 -6.82
CA GLY A 72 13.07 -28.57 -6.58
C GLY A 72 14.30 -27.81 -7.03
N ARG A 73 14.17 -26.52 -7.31
CA ARG A 73 15.28 -25.69 -7.82
C ARG A 73 16.16 -25.10 -6.74
N GLY A 74 15.84 -25.33 -5.49
CA GLY A 74 16.55 -24.74 -4.36
C GLY A 74 16.13 -23.30 -4.11
N PHE A 75 16.53 -22.82 -2.95
CA PHE A 75 16.18 -21.50 -2.47
C PHE A 75 17.45 -20.77 -2.05
N ASP A 76 17.80 -19.71 -2.75
CA ASP A 76 18.97 -18.90 -2.42
C ASP A 76 18.57 -17.76 -1.48
N LEU A 77 18.76 -17.99 -0.20
CA LEU A 77 18.43 -17.04 0.83
C LEU A 77 19.19 -15.72 0.68
N ASP A 78 20.46 -15.79 0.30
CA ASP A 78 21.28 -14.58 0.15
C ASP A 78 20.75 -13.67 -0.95
N SER A 79 20.34 -14.25 -2.08
CA SER A 79 19.71 -13.49 -3.16
C SER A 79 18.40 -12.86 -2.71
N VAL A 80 17.58 -13.59 -1.99
CA VAL A 80 16.30 -13.09 -1.48
C VAL A 80 16.52 -11.95 -0.52
N LEU A 81 17.47 -12.08 0.40
CA LEU A 81 17.79 -11.04 1.36
C LEU A 81 18.35 -9.79 0.69
N ALA A 82 19.18 -9.95 -0.34
CA ALA A 82 19.71 -8.83 -1.10
C ALA A 82 18.60 -8.06 -1.82
N GLU A 83 17.66 -8.76 -2.44
CA GLU A 83 16.51 -8.13 -3.09
C GLU A 83 15.61 -7.42 -2.09
N ALA A 84 15.37 -8.04 -0.93
CA ALA A 84 14.57 -7.43 0.13
C ALA A 84 15.23 -6.15 0.67
N ASP A 85 16.54 -6.17 0.89
CA ASP A 85 17.29 -5.00 1.32
C ASP A 85 17.20 -3.87 0.29
N GLU A 86 17.30 -4.20 -0.99
CA GLU A 86 17.15 -3.22 -2.07
C GLU A 86 15.77 -2.59 -2.08
N ILE A 87 14.73 -3.39 -1.90
CA ILE A 87 13.35 -2.89 -1.81
C ILE A 87 13.18 -1.95 -0.62
N LEU A 88 13.71 -2.32 0.54
CA LEU A 88 13.62 -1.51 1.76
C LEU A 88 14.44 -0.22 1.65
N ALA A 89 15.55 -0.25 0.94
CA ALA A 89 16.40 0.92 0.76
C ALA A 89 15.76 2.00 -0.12
N LYS A 90 14.80 1.64 -0.96
CA LYS A 90 14.10 2.58 -1.84
C LYS A 90 13.08 3.45 -1.11
N GLY A 91 12.79 3.12 0.12
CA GLY A 91 11.77 3.83 0.91
C GLY A 91 12.21 5.16 1.51
#